data_16094b562a329d4182ac56b9c0005299
#
_entry.id   16094b562a329d4182ac56b9c0005299
#
_cell.length_a   1.000
_cell.length_b   1.000
_cell.length_c   1.000
_cell.angle_alpha   90.00
_cell.angle_beta   90.00
_cell.angle_gamma   90.00
#
_symmetry.space_group_name_H-M   'P 1'
#
loop_
_entity.id
_entity.type
_entity.pdbx_description
1 polymer ?
#
loop_
_entity_poly.entity_id
_entity_poly.type
_entity_poly.pdbx_seq_one_letter_code
_entity_poly.pdbx_strand_id
1 'polypeptide(L)'
;IRDPLWSRGLGDVYKRQALAYSNVIFGGIVLMWLMNAFASVIRGTGNMLVPGAVICGGALLLIPLSPCLIFGWGPFPALGVAGGGWALVIYYGVGALILGAYCASGRNPARLVASRLHLNLMRSILSVGALATLNPLLTNALVALTAALVGAYAGTAAVAGYGIAVRLEYLLIPVSYTHLRAHETRE
;
A
#
# COMPACT_ATOMS: atom_id res chain seq x y z
N ILE A 1 -38.96 8.52 -0.35
CA ILE A 1 -38.33 9.43 -1.33
C ILE A 1 -37.75 8.55 -2.41
N ARG A 2 -38.38 8.54 -3.62
CA ARG A 2 -37.86 7.77 -4.78
C ARG A 2 -36.63 8.49 -5.31
N ASP A 3 -35.48 7.79 -5.32
CA ASP A 3 -34.28 8.29 -5.97
C ASP A 3 -34.56 8.63 -7.43
N PRO A 4 -34.23 9.81 -7.91
CA PRO A 4 -34.46 10.20 -9.29
C PRO A 4 -33.65 9.30 -10.24
N LEU A 5 -34.23 8.98 -11.40
CA LEU A 5 -33.64 8.03 -12.39
C LEU A 5 -32.21 8.40 -12.83
N TRP A 6 -31.85 9.68 -12.79
CA TRP A 6 -30.48 10.14 -13.09
C TRP A 6 -29.47 9.78 -12.01
N SER A 7 -29.87 9.64 -10.73
CA SER A 7 -28.97 9.24 -9.66
C SER A 7 -28.56 7.77 -9.76
N ARG A 8 -29.40 6.90 -10.32
CA ARG A 8 -29.10 5.50 -10.61
C ARG A 8 -28.04 5.37 -11.71
N GLY A 9 -28.14 6.16 -12.78
CA GLY A 9 -27.14 6.17 -13.86
C GLY A 9 -25.76 6.64 -13.40
N LEU A 10 -25.69 7.66 -12.55
CA LEU A 10 -24.43 8.11 -11.94
C LEU A 10 -23.82 7.01 -11.05
N GLY A 11 -24.62 6.35 -10.21
CA GLY A 11 -24.16 5.25 -9.36
C GLY A 11 -23.52 4.11 -10.14
N ASP A 12 -24.10 3.75 -11.29
CA ASP A 12 -23.57 2.69 -12.16
C ASP A 12 -22.25 3.08 -12.83
N VAL A 13 -22.09 4.35 -13.23
CA VAL A 13 -20.83 4.87 -13.79
C VAL A 13 -19.71 4.82 -12.75
N TYR A 14 -19.95 5.32 -11.54
CA TYR A 14 -18.97 5.25 -10.45
C TYR A 14 -18.62 3.82 -10.07
N LYS A 15 -19.60 2.93 -10.05
CA LYS A 15 -19.38 1.51 -9.77
C LYS A 15 -18.48 0.85 -10.82
N ARG A 16 -18.70 1.12 -12.11
CA ARG A 16 -17.84 0.62 -13.19
C ARG A 16 -16.42 1.14 -13.08
N GLN A 17 -16.25 2.42 -12.77
CA GLN A 17 -14.94 3.03 -12.57
C GLN A 17 -14.20 2.43 -11.36
N ALA A 18 -14.90 2.24 -10.25
CA ALA A 18 -14.35 1.61 -9.06
C ALA A 18 -13.93 0.16 -9.32
N LEU A 19 -14.76 -0.61 -10.05
CA LEU A 19 -14.42 -1.98 -10.46
C LEU A 19 -13.22 -2.02 -11.40
N ALA A 20 -13.16 -1.13 -12.39
CA ALA A 20 -12.02 -1.06 -13.32
C ALA A 20 -10.71 -0.77 -12.57
N TYR A 21 -10.71 0.20 -11.64
CA TYR A 21 -9.58 0.50 -10.78
C TYR A 21 -9.19 -0.69 -9.90
N SER A 22 -10.15 -1.28 -9.20
CA SER A 22 -9.94 -2.41 -8.30
C SER A 22 -9.37 -3.62 -9.03
N ASN A 23 -9.89 -3.95 -10.20
CA ASN A 23 -9.40 -5.09 -10.99
C ASN A 23 -7.93 -4.92 -11.38
N VAL A 24 -7.50 -3.71 -11.75
CA VAL A 24 -6.09 -3.41 -12.06
C VAL A 24 -5.22 -3.59 -10.82
N ILE A 25 -5.63 -3.02 -9.69
CA ILE A 25 -4.87 -3.11 -8.43
C ILE A 25 -4.77 -4.56 -7.96
N PHE A 26 -5.88 -5.30 -7.93
CA PHE A 26 -5.87 -6.70 -7.50
C PHE A 26 -5.10 -7.60 -8.48
N GLY A 27 -5.14 -7.31 -9.78
CA GLY A 27 -4.31 -8.00 -10.77
C GLY A 27 -2.81 -7.78 -10.55
N GLY A 28 -2.41 -6.60 -10.09
CA GLY A 28 -1.02 -6.23 -9.80
C GLY A 28 -0.57 -6.45 -8.35
N ILE A 29 -1.42 -6.98 -7.47
CA ILE A 29 -1.15 -7.06 -6.02
C ILE A 29 0.10 -7.87 -5.68
N VAL A 30 0.44 -8.85 -6.50
CA VAL A 30 1.66 -9.67 -6.34
C VAL A 30 2.92 -8.80 -6.42
N LEU A 31 2.95 -7.80 -7.31
CA LEU A 31 4.09 -6.88 -7.44
C LEU A 31 4.28 -6.03 -6.18
N MET A 32 3.18 -5.59 -5.57
CA MET A 32 3.19 -4.88 -4.29
C MET A 32 3.80 -5.76 -3.19
N TRP A 33 3.37 -7.01 -3.09
CA TRP A 33 3.90 -7.95 -2.10
C TRP A 33 5.38 -8.26 -2.34
N LEU A 34 5.80 -8.45 -3.59
CA LEU A 34 7.21 -8.67 -3.94
C LEU A 34 8.08 -7.47 -3.56
N MET A 35 7.67 -6.26 -3.91
CA MET A 35 8.38 -5.05 -3.53
C MET A 35 8.55 -4.95 -2.01
N ASN A 36 7.47 -5.18 -1.25
CA ASN A 36 7.50 -5.14 0.21
C ASN A 36 8.38 -6.25 0.81
N ALA A 37 8.34 -7.46 0.23
CA ALA A 37 9.19 -8.58 0.65
C ALA A 37 10.67 -8.25 0.45
N PHE A 38 11.08 -7.79 -0.73
CA PHE A 38 12.46 -7.39 -0.99
C PHE A 38 12.91 -6.23 -0.11
N ALA A 39 12.05 -5.21 0.04
CA ALA A 39 12.33 -4.10 0.95
C ALA A 39 12.53 -4.59 2.40
N SER A 40 11.75 -5.56 2.86
CA SER A 40 11.86 -6.12 4.20
C SER A 40 13.15 -6.93 4.39
N VAL A 41 13.56 -7.72 3.38
CA VAL A 41 14.84 -8.43 3.37
C VAL A 41 16.02 -7.44 3.48
N ILE A 42 16.01 -6.35 2.70
CA ILE A 42 17.09 -5.35 2.71
C ILE A 42 17.11 -4.60 4.05
N ARG A 43 15.92 -4.22 4.58
CA ARG A 43 15.82 -3.58 5.91
C ARG A 43 16.33 -4.50 7.02
N GLY A 44 16.07 -5.81 6.91
CA GLY A 44 16.56 -6.81 7.86
C GLY A 44 18.09 -6.92 7.91
N THR A 45 18.80 -6.50 6.87
CA THR A 45 20.28 -6.41 6.86
C THR A 45 20.83 -5.09 7.41
N GLY A 46 19.97 -4.21 7.94
CA GLY A 46 20.33 -2.90 8.47
C GLY A 46 20.37 -1.77 7.44
N ASN A 47 20.20 -2.08 6.16
CA ASN A 47 20.21 -1.07 5.11
C ASN A 47 18.82 -0.47 4.91
N MET A 48 18.57 0.70 5.51
CA MET A 48 17.32 1.45 5.35
C MET A 48 17.33 2.40 4.14
N LEU A 49 18.53 2.77 3.66
CA LEU A 49 18.69 3.79 2.65
C LEU A 49 18.19 3.33 1.29
N VAL A 50 18.52 2.11 0.87
CA VAL A 50 18.13 1.59 -0.45
C VAL A 50 16.61 1.45 -0.58
N PRO A 51 15.88 0.77 0.32
CA PRO A 51 14.43 0.72 0.24
C PRO A 51 13.79 2.10 0.37
N GLY A 52 14.31 2.96 1.25
CA GLY A 52 13.83 4.33 1.40
C GLY A 52 13.97 5.14 0.11
N ALA A 53 15.13 5.09 -0.54
CA ALA A 53 15.38 5.79 -1.80
C ALA A 53 14.45 5.29 -2.93
N VAL A 54 14.23 3.98 -3.04
CA VAL A 54 13.33 3.40 -4.05
C VAL A 54 11.87 3.81 -3.78
N ILE A 55 11.42 3.80 -2.54
CA ILE A 55 10.06 4.21 -2.17
C ILE A 55 9.86 5.71 -2.43
N CYS A 56 10.76 6.56 -1.95
CA CYS A 56 10.66 8.00 -2.14
C CYS A 56 10.82 8.40 -3.62
N GLY A 57 11.81 7.85 -4.32
CA GLY A 57 12.02 8.11 -5.74
C GLY A 57 10.85 7.64 -6.59
N GLY A 58 10.29 6.48 -6.27
CA GLY A 58 9.11 5.96 -6.94
C GLY A 58 7.85 6.78 -6.64
N ALA A 59 7.69 7.30 -5.42
CA ALA A 59 6.59 8.22 -5.08
C ALA A 59 6.69 9.52 -5.88
N LEU A 60 7.90 10.08 -6.03
CA LEU A 60 8.13 11.26 -6.87
C LEU A 60 7.81 10.99 -8.36
N LEU A 61 8.14 9.80 -8.86
CA LEU A 61 7.78 9.38 -10.22
C LEU A 61 6.27 9.17 -10.39
N LEU A 62 5.58 8.71 -9.34
CA LEU A 62 4.15 8.47 -9.37
C LEU A 62 3.34 9.76 -9.55
N ILE A 63 3.83 10.90 -9.03
CA ILE A 63 3.17 12.21 -9.14
C ILE A 63 2.90 12.60 -10.61
N PRO A 64 3.88 12.60 -11.53
CA PRO A 64 3.61 12.87 -12.94
C PRO A 64 3.01 11.68 -13.69
N LEU A 65 3.37 10.45 -13.34
CA LEU A 65 2.92 9.25 -14.04
C LEU A 65 1.40 9.04 -13.93
N SER A 66 0.85 9.29 -12.73
CA SER A 66 -0.59 9.11 -12.49
C SER A 66 -1.45 10.02 -13.37
N PRO A 67 -1.25 11.36 -13.43
CA PRO A 67 -1.99 12.21 -14.34
C PRO A 67 -1.77 11.87 -15.82
N CYS A 68 -0.55 11.49 -16.23
CA CYS A 68 -0.27 11.09 -17.60
C CYS A 68 -1.14 9.89 -18.03
N LEU A 69 -1.31 8.90 -17.19
CA LEU A 69 -2.13 7.71 -17.48
C LEU A 69 -3.64 7.96 -17.31
N ILE A 70 -4.03 8.86 -16.41
CA ILE A 70 -5.44 9.21 -16.21
C ILE A 70 -5.96 10.06 -17.36
N PHE A 71 -5.24 11.12 -17.72
CA PHE A 71 -5.67 12.11 -18.71
C PHE A 71 -5.14 11.84 -20.13
N GLY A 72 -4.20 10.89 -20.27
CA GLY A 72 -3.61 10.58 -21.57
C GLY A 72 -2.64 11.66 -22.07
N TRP A 73 -1.81 12.22 -21.17
CA TRP A 73 -0.81 13.19 -21.56
C TRP A 73 0.40 12.51 -22.23
N GLY A 74 0.82 13.07 -23.37
CA GLY A 74 1.94 12.56 -24.15
C GLY A 74 1.56 11.32 -24.97
N PRO A 75 2.40 10.26 -24.99
CA PRO A 75 2.17 9.06 -25.79
C PRO A 75 1.20 8.06 -25.14
N PHE A 76 0.66 8.38 -23.98
CA PHE A 76 -0.18 7.45 -23.20
C PHE A 76 -1.66 7.59 -23.56
N PRO A 77 -2.42 6.48 -23.68
CA PRO A 77 -3.85 6.54 -23.84
C PRO A 77 -4.53 7.02 -22.55
N ALA A 78 -5.60 7.79 -22.68
CA ALA A 78 -6.42 8.20 -21.54
C ALA A 78 -7.18 6.99 -20.96
N LEU A 79 -6.69 6.45 -19.85
CA LEU A 79 -7.28 5.27 -19.20
C LEU A 79 -8.30 5.66 -18.11
N GLY A 80 -8.52 6.96 -17.88
CA GLY A 80 -9.41 7.43 -16.82
C GLY A 80 -8.96 6.95 -15.44
N VAL A 81 -9.92 6.62 -14.58
CA VAL A 81 -9.64 6.18 -13.20
C VAL A 81 -8.76 4.93 -13.13
N ALA A 82 -8.90 4.01 -14.09
CA ALA A 82 -8.05 2.83 -14.18
C ALA A 82 -6.56 3.19 -14.42
N GLY A 83 -6.27 4.33 -15.03
CA GLY A 83 -4.91 4.85 -15.23
C GLY A 83 -4.16 5.08 -13.92
N GLY A 84 -4.85 5.55 -12.88
CA GLY A 84 -4.29 5.65 -11.54
C GLY A 84 -3.90 4.29 -10.96
N GLY A 85 -4.71 3.25 -11.20
CA GLY A 85 -4.40 1.87 -10.84
C GLY A 85 -3.16 1.35 -11.56
N TRP A 86 -3.05 1.57 -12.87
CA TRP A 86 -1.88 1.19 -13.66
C TRP A 86 -0.61 1.93 -13.21
N ALA A 87 -0.70 3.20 -12.86
CA ALA A 87 0.44 3.94 -12.32
C ALA A 87 1.01 3.28 -11.07
N LEU A 88 0.13 2.84 -10.15
CA LEU A 88 0.52 2.11 -8.94
C LEU A 88 1.14 0.75 -9.26
N VAL A 89 0.55 -0.01 -10.18
CA VAL A 89 1.09 -1.32 -10.59
C VAL A 89 2.48 -1.18 -11.21
N ILE A 90 2.68 -0.17 -12.07
CA ILE A 90 3.99 0.15 -12.66
C ILE A 90 4.99 0.54 -11.57
N TYR A 91 4.59 1.40 -10.65
CA TYR A 91 5.41 1.79 -9.50
C TYR A 91 5.88 0.58 -8.68
N TYR A 92 4.97 -0.30 -8.31
CA TYR A 92 5.31 -1.52 -7.56
C TYR A 92 6.16 -2.49 -8.38
N GLY A 93 5.89 -2.63 -9.67
CA GLY A 93 6.66 -3.48 -10.58
C GLY A 93 8.10 -3.00 -10.73
N VAL A 94 8.31 -1.72 -11.00
CA VAL A 94 9.63 -1.10 -11.11
C VAL A 94 10.38 -1.19 -9.78
N GLY A 95 9.71 -0.87 -8.67
CA GLY A 95 10.28 -0.98 -7.33
C GLY A 95 10.70 -2.43 -6.99
N ALA A 96 9.86 -3.41 -7.29
CA ALA A 96 10.17 -4.82 -7.09
C ALA A 96 11.37 -5.26 -7.94
N LEU A 97 11.45 -4.82 -9.20
CA LEU A 97 12.59 -5.12 -10.09
C LEU A 97 13.90 -4.52 -9.55
N ILE A 98 13.89 -3.25 -9.14
CA ILE A 98 15.08 -2.57 -8.61
C ILE A 98 15.56 -3.25 -7.32
N LEU A 99 14.66 -3.47 -6.36
CA LEU A 99 15.02 -4.10 -5.09
C LEU A 99 15.39 -5.58 -5.27
N GLY A 100 14.72 -6.30 -6.15
CA GLY A 100 15.05 -7.68 -6.50
C GLY A 100 16.43 -7.79 -7.15
N ALA A 101 16.73 -6.91 -8.12
CA ALA A 101 18.05 -6.82 -8.74
C ALA A 101 19.14 -6.46 -7.72
N TYR A 102 18.84 -5.56 -6.77
CA TYR A 102 19.76 -5.25 -5.69
C TYR A 102 20.06 -6.46 -4.80
N CYS A 103 19.05 -7.25 -4.43
CA CYS A 103 19.22 -8.50 -3.67
C CYS A 103 20.01 -9.56 -4.46
N ALA A 104 19.81 -9.62 -5.79
CA ALA A 104 20.50 -10.57 -6.66
C ALA A 104 21.95 -10.17 -6.97
N SER A 105 22.29 -8.87 -6.96
CA SER A 105 23.60 -8.33 -7.33
C SER A 105 24.73 -8.67 -6.34
N GLY A 106 24.40 -9.30 -5.20
CA GLY A 106 25.38 -9.63 -4.16
C GLY A 106 25.89 -8.44 -3.33
N ARG A 107 25.38 -7.24 -3.57
CA ARG A 107 25.67 -6.04 -2.75
C ARG A 107 24.98 -6.08 -1.39
N ASN A 108 23.92 -6.88 -1.28
CA ASN A 108 23.21 -7.11 -0.03
C ASN A 108 23.84 -8.32 0.70
N PRO A 109 24.09 -8.26 2.03
CA PRO A 109 24.54 -9.41 2.81
C PRO A 109 23.61 -10.63 2.70
N ALA A 110 22.30 -10.40 2.63
CA ALA A 110 21.33 -11.45 2.34
C ALA A 110 21.19 -11.63 0.83
N ARG A 111 21.70 -12.76 0.31
CA ARG A 111 21.62 -13.12 -1.10
C ARG A 111 20.38 -13.97 -1.37
N LEU A 112 19.73 -13.73 -2.51
CA LEU A 112 18.69 -14.61 -3.03
C LEU A 112 19.36 -15.87 -3.58
N VAL A 113 19.32 -16.94 -2.81
CA VAL A 113 19.81 -18.26 -3.23
C VAL A 113 18.62 -19.21 -3.25
N ALA A 114 18.44 -19.93 -4.35
CA ALA A 114 17.47 -21.01 -4.41
C ALA A 114 17.93 -22.13 -3.47
N SER A 115 17.33 -22.24 -2.32
CA SER A 115 17.59 -23.28 -1.32
C SER A 115 16.35 -24.11 -1.07
N ARG A 116 16.56 -25.34 -0.56
CA ARG A 116 15.43 -26.18 -0.14
C ARG A 116 14.72 -25.53 1.05
N LEU A 117 13.40 -25.57 1.04
CA LEU A 117 12.58 -25.08 2.14
C LEU A 117 12.81 -25.94 3.39
N HIS A 118 13.29 -25.33 4.46
CA HIS A 118 13.45 -25.97 5.75
C HIS A 118 12.25 -25.66 6.64
N LEU A 119 11.41 -26.66 6.93
CA LEU A 119 10.20 -26.52 7.73
C LEU A 119 10.45 -25.89 9.11
N ASN A 120 11.58 -26.18 9.74
CA ASN A 120 11.94 -25.62 11.03
C ASN A 120 12.17 -24.10 10.97
N LEU A 121 12.87 -23.62 9.92
CA LEU A 121 13.06 -22.19 9.68
C LEU A 121 11.74 -21.50 9.34
N MET A 122 10.92 -22.15 8.52
CA MET A 122 9.58 -21.63 8.17
C MET A 122 8.69 -21.50 9.40
N ARG A 123 8.69 -22.52 10.29
CA ARG A 123 7.93 -22.49 11.54
C ARG A 123 8.38 -21.36 12.46
N SER A 124 9.69 -21.13 12.57
CA SER A 124 10.25 -20.03 13.38
C SER A 124 9.83 -18.68 12.83
N ILE A 125 9.92 -18.47 11.50
CA ILE A 125 9.47 -17.23 10.86
C ILE A 125 7.97 -17.02 11.02
N LEU A 126 7.18 -18.07 10.79
CA LEU A 126 5.72 -17.99 10.90
C LEU A 126 5.24 -17.75 12.33
N SER A 127 5.91 -18.29 13.35
CA SER A 127 5.53 -18.05 14.75
C SER A 127 5.65 -16.58 15.15
N VAL A 128 6.75 -15.93 14.73
CA VAL A 128 6.93 -14.48 14.95
C VAL A 128 5.99 -13.68 14.06
N GLY A 129 5.87 -14.06 12.79
CA GLY A 129 4.99 -13.40 11.83
C GLY A 129 3.52 -13.47 12.21
N ALA A 130 3.04 -14.62 12.71
CA ALA A 130 1.66 -14.80 13.15
C ALA A 130 1.31 -13.85 14.31
N LEU A 131 2.21 -13.69 15.27
CA LEU A 131 2.00 -12.76 16.37
C LEU A 131 2.03 -11.30 15.87
N ALA A 132 2.95 -10.98 14.98
CA ALA A 132 3.06 -9.63 14.39
C ALA A 132 1.86 -9.25 13.52
N THR A 133 1.17 -10.21 12.90
CA THR A 133 -0.03 -9.95 12.08
C THR A 133 -1.30 -9.73 12.90
N LEU A 134 -1.33 -10.13 14.15
CA LEU A 134 -2.50 -9.92 15.03
C LEU A 134 -2.80 -8.44 15.22
N ASN A 135 -1.77 -7.60 15.44
CA ASN A 135 -1.95 -6.18 15.68
C ASN A 135 -2.61 -5.45 14.49
N PRO A 136 -2.07 -5.51 13.25
CA PRO A 136 -2.74 -4.88 12.11
C PRO A 136 -4.10 -5.52 11.79
N LEU A 137 -4.31 -6.80 12.08
CA LEU A 137 -5.61 -7.45 11.90
C LEU A 137 -6.65 -6.84 12.85
N LEU A 138 -6.33 -6.73 14.15
CA LEU A 138 -7.19 -6.10 15.14
C LEU A 138 -7.47 -4.65 14.84
N THR A 139 -6.44 -3.89 14.43
CA THR A 139 -6.59 -2.47 14.06
C THR A 139 -7.53 -2.30 12.86
N ASN A 140 -7.36 -3.10 11.80
CA ASN A 140 -8.24 -3.04 10.64
C ASN A 140 -9.66 -3.50 10.96
N ALA A 141 -9.82 -4.53 11.81
CA ALA A 141 -11.13 -4.97 12.27
C ALA A 141 -11.84 -3.90 13.09
N LEU A 142 -11.11 -3.19 13.97
CA LEU A 142 -11.64 -2.08 14.75
C LEU A 142 -12.08 -0.92 13.85
N VAL A 143 -11.25 -0.52 12.88
CA VAL A 143 -11.59 0.53 11.91
C VAL A 143 -12.84 0.16 11.11
N ALA A 144 -12.92 -1.08 10.63
CA ALA A 144 -14.07 -1.57 9.88
C ALA A 144 -15.35 -1.60 10.75
N LEU A 145 -15.27 -2.08 11.98
CA LEU A 145 -16.38 -2.11 12.92
C LEU A 145 -16.86 -0.70 13.25
N THR A 146 -15.92 0.22 13.55
CA THR A 146 -16.26 1.61 13.85
C THR A 146 -16.91 2.29 12.65
N ALA A 147 -16.38 2.09 11.44
CA ALA A 147 -16.99 2.63 10.22
C ALA A 147 -18.42 2.09 10.00
N ALA A 148 -18.63 0.79 10.26
CA ALA A 148 -19.97 0.18 10.16
C ALA A 148 -20.94 0.77 11.18
N LEU A 149 -20.52 0.95 12.44
CA LEU A 149 -21.34 1.56 13.49
C LEU A 149 -21.65 3.04 13.17
N VAL A 150 -20.66 3.82 12.77
CA VAL A 150 -20.85 5.22 12.35
C VAL A 150 -21.84 5.30 11.18
N GLY A 151 -21.71 4.38 10.21
CA GLY A 151 -22.64 4.30 9.08
C GLY A 151 -24.07 3.98 9.49
N ALA A 152 -24.24 3.06 10.45
CA ALA A 152 -25.55 2.64 10.94
C ALA A 152 -26.28 3.73 11.76
N TYR A 153 -25.53 4.49 12.59
CA TYR A 153 -26.12 5.47 13.51
C TYR A 153 -26.10 6.91 13.00
N ALA A 154 -25.08 7.30 12.22
CA ALA A 154 -24.86 8.69 11.82
C ALA A 154 -24.91 8.92 10.30
N GLY A 155 -25.05 7.86 9.50
CA GLY A 155 -25.21 7.93 8.06
C GLY A 155 -23.90 8.10 7.27
N THR A 156 -24.02 8.16 5.94
CA THR A 156 -22.89 8.14 4.99
C THR A 156 -21.97 9.35 5.09
N ALA A 157 -22.50 10.53 5.42
CA ALA A 157 -21.69 11.74 5.59
C ALA A 157 -20.72 11.62 6.78
N ALA A 158 -21.17 11.02 7.87
CA ALA A 158 -20.34 10.77 9.04
C ALA A 158 -19.25 9.73 8.76
N VAL A 159 -19.53 8.70 7.96
CA VAL A 159 -18.51 7.73 7.51
C VAL A 159 -17.41 8.41 6.69
N ALA A 160 -17.77 9.36 5.82
CA ALA A 160 -16.79 10.14 5.05
C ALA A 160 -15.89 10.97 5.98
N GLY A 161 -16.47 11.65 6.98
CA GLY A 161 -15.71 12.38 8.01
C GLY A 161 -14.79 11.48 8.82
N TYR A 162 -15.28 10.32 9.25
CA TYR A 162 -14.47 9.31 9.94
C TYR A 162 -13.29 8.83 9.09
N GLY A 163 -13.52 8.58 7.79
CA GLY A 163 -12.47 8.18 6.87
C GLY A 163 -11.34 9.22 6.71
N ILE A 164 -11.69 10.51 6.77
CA ILE A 164 -10.70 11.61 6.79
C ILE A 164 -9.94 11.60 8.11
N ALA A 165 -10.63 11.47 9.24
CA ALA A 165 -10.02 11.45 10.57
C ALA A 165 -8.99 10.31 10.71
N VAL A 166 -9.33 9.10 10.27
CA VAL A 166 -8.40 7.94 10.27
C VAL A 166 -7.15 8.23 9.42
N ARG A 167 -7.28 8.90 8.29
CA ARG A 167 -6.12 9.26 7.45
C ARG A 167 -5.22 10.29 8.14
N LEU A 168 -5.78 11.23 8.88
CA LEU A 168 -5.01 12.19 9.68
C LEU A 168 -4.28 11.49 10.84
N GLU A 169 -4.92 10.50 11.47
CA GLU A 169 -4.29 9.69 12.51
C GLU A 169 -3.05 8.96 11.99
N TYR A 170 -3.10 8.37 10.78
CA TYR A 170 -1.94 7.75 10.15
C TYR A 170 -0.77 8.71 9.90
N LEU A 171 -1.01 10.02 9.74
CA LEU A 171 0.05 11.03 9.64
C LEU A 171 0.70 11.33 11.00
N LEU A 172 -0.04 11.18 12.09
CA LEU A 172 0.48 11.42 13.44
C LEU A 172 1.39 10.30 13.95
N ILE A 173 1.17 9.06 13.50
CA ILE A 173 1.94 7.89 13.93
C ILE A 173 3.44 8.06 13.71
N PRO A 174 3.97 8.37 12.51
CA PRO A 174 5.41 8.55 12.31
C PRO A 174 5.99 9.73 13.10
N VAL A 175 5.21 10.79 13.31
CA VAL A 175 5.61 11.94 14.11
C VAL A 175 5.80 11.53 15.58
N SER A 176 4.85 10.77 16.13
CA SER A 176 4.93 10.28 17.52
C SER A 176 6.13 9.36 17.73
N TYR A 177 6.41 8.45 16.78
CA TYR A 177 7.58 7.56 16.85
C TYR A 177 8.92 8.32 16.79
N THR A 178 9.01 9.38 16.00
CA THR A 178 10.24 10.19 15.93
C THR A 178 10.48 10.96 17.22
N HIS A 179 9.43 11.49 17.84
CA HIS A 179 9.53 12.17 19.14
C HIS A 179 9.92 11.24 20.29
N LEU A 180 9.32 10.05 20.37
CA LEU A 180 9.64 9.07 21.40
C LEU A 180 11.08 8.59 21.30
N ARG A 181 11.60 8.28 20.10
CA ARG A 181 13.01 7.92 19.90
C ARG A 181 13.99 9.04 20.26
N ALA A 182 13.64 10.30 20.03
CA ALA A 182 14.48 11.42 20.38
C ALA A 182 14.66 11.58 21.92
N HIS A 183 13.71 11.08 22.70
CA HIS A 183 13.80 11.06 24.16
C HIS A 183 14.59 9.87 24.70
N GLU A 184 14.46 8.68 24.10
CA GLU A 184 15.20 7.47 24.52
C GLU A 184 16.71 7.54 24.25
N THR A 185 17.17 8.35 23.31
CA THR A 185 18.61 8.53 23.01
C THR A 185 19.31 9.59 23.90
N ARG A 186 18.60 10.18 24.86
CA ARG A 186 19.17 11.18 25.79
C ARG A 186 19.45 10.64 27.20
N GLU A 187 19.15 9.38 27.48
CA GLU A 187 19.55 8.65 28.68
C GLU A 187 20.70 7.68 28.38
#